data_d2158bbb9675fa9fda05edefe87d9c49
#
_entry.id   d2158bbb9675fa9fda05edefe87d9c49
#
_cell.length_a   1.000
_cell.length_b   1.000
_cell.length_c   1.000
_cell.angle_alpha   90.00
_cell.angle_beta   90.00
_cell.angle_gamma   90.00
#
_symmetry.space_group_name_H-M   'P 1'
#
loop_
_entity.id
_entity.type
_entity.pdbx_description
1 polymer ?
#
loop_
_entity_poly.entity_id
_entity_poly.type
_entity_poly.pdbx_seq_one_letter_code
_entity_poly.pdbx_strand_id
1 'polypeptide(L)'
;MALIFAALLYLDQYQQGLLAAEVSALREQARIYAGAIAQTAVQVNNGQPAVNPDQAQPLLYSLTEPTPNAQALIYGPDGTLIANSRVHPGAGGAIVTAPLAAPPPPGFVSRVVGFIYDHLSGSVTGNEDESGLIGSGAGQDPNTLGWQPDARTVLQLTSAAAGQETPPFVRRDTAGLLLVTVAEPVERSQQVIGTVLLTREASEVDSAVLAVRISILGLFALALGLTVIVSFYLSRTIAGPISRLAGAAERMSEGRARAQKLPEAVTGRNDEIGTLARTLESSAQALWARMDAIEKFAADVSHEIKNPLSSIRSAIETLTRVEDPARASRLLAIITQDVQRLDRLISDISDSSRLDAELSRSRYEIVDMARMLATLAEIHDATRKEGSPFMEVDAPVEGLYVRGSETRLVQVLRNLIGNAISFSPSGAKIYLRGRETGGLIELTVEDEGPGIPDGKLDSIFDRFYSERPQSEQFGSHSGLGLSISRQIVEAHQGRISAENRRDEEGKVIGARFVIRLPKAGE
;
A
#
# COMPACT_ATOMS: atom_id res chain seq x y z
N MET A 1 23.55 4.93 -0.85
CA MET A 1 24.73 5.79 -0.66
C MET A 1 25.80 5.13 0.23
N ALA A 2 25.49 4.72 1.46
CA ALA A 2 26.48 4.09 2.37
C ALA A 2 27.19 2.85 1.77
N LEU A 3 26.45 1.98 1.05
CA LEU A 3 27.00 0.79 0.40
C LEU A 3 27.97 1.14 -0.75
N ILE A 4 27.70 2.17 -1.52
CA ILE A 4 28.58 2.64 -2.60
C ILE A 4 29.87 3.17 -1.99
N PHE A 5 29.77 3.99 -0.94
CA PHE A 5 30.94 4.52 -0.25
C PHE A 5 31.80 3.41 0.37
N ALA A 6 31.17 2.42 1.01
CA ALA A 6 31.88 1.26 1.56
C ALA A 6 32.57 0.42 0.46
N ALA A 7 31.94 0.25 -0.69
CA ALA A 7 32.52 -0.46 -1.83
C ALA A 7 33.72 0.29 -2.41
N LEU A 8 33.67 1.62 -2.49
CA LEU A 8 34.78 2.46 -2.94
C LEU A 8 35.96 2.39 -1.98
N LEU A 9 35.73 2.51 -0.67
CA LEU A 9 36.75 2.37 0.36
C LEU A 9 37.40 0.97 0.34
N TYR A 10 36.57 -0.08 0.20
CA TYR A 10 37.09 -1.44 0.10
C TYR A 10 38.00 -1.62 -1.13
N LEU A 11 37.62 -1.07 -2.27
CA LEU A 11 38.39 -1.15 -3.50
C LEU A 11 39.71 -0.42 -3.39
N ASP A 12 39.71 0.78 -2.79
CA ASP A 12 40.95 1.56 -2.56
C ASP A 12 41.90 0.77 -1.63
N GLN A 13 41.40 0.27 -0.52
CA GLN A 13 42.19 -0.53 0.41
C GLN A 13 42.72 -1.82 -0.26
N TYR A 14 41.91 -2.46 -1.11
CA TYR A 14 42.31 -3.65 -1.86
C TYR A 14 43.42 -3.32 -2.85
N GLN A 15 43.32 -2.22 -3.61
CA GLN A 15 44.32 -1.76 -4.55
C GLN A 15 45.65 -1.42 -3.83
N GLN A 16 45.59 -0.70 -2.73
CA GLN A 16 46.77 -0.37 -1.90
C GLN A 16 47.43 -1.64 -1.34
N GLY A 17 46.63 -2.61 -0.90
CA GLY A 17 47.14 -3.89 -0.42
C GLY A 17 47.90 -4.71 -1.50
N LEU A 18 47.32 -4.78 -2.71
CA LEU A 18 47.97 -5.44 -3.84
C LEU A 18 49.25 -4.72 -4.25
N LEU A 19 49.23 -3.40 -4.34
CA LEU A 19 50.39 -2.58 -4.66
C LEU A 19 51.52 -2.77 -3.65
N ALA A 20 51.20 -2.75 -2.36
CA ALA A 20 52.19 -2.98 -1.29
C ALA A 20 52.81 -4.37 -1.36
N ALA A 21 52.02 -5.39 -1.68
CA ALA A 21 52.54 -6.76 -1.90
C ALA A 21 53.50 -6.84 -3.09
N GLU A 22 53.11 -6.21 -4.21
CA GLU A 22 53.95 -6.16 -5.41
C GLU A 22 55.28 -5.42 -5.17
N VAL A 23 55.22 -4.25 -4.49
CA VAL A 23 56.39 -3.49 -4.07
C VAL A 23 57.32 -4.32 -3.18
N SER A 24 56.76 -5.04 -2.19
CA SER A 24 57.55 -5.90 -1.30
C SER A 24 58.25 -7.03 -2.05
N ALA A 25 57.53 -7.68 -2.97
CA ALA A 25 58.11 -8.76 -3.81
C ALA A 25 59.21 -8.23 -4.73
N LEU A 26 58.98 -7.07 -5.36
CA LEU A 26 59.95 -6.44 -6.25
C LEU A 26 61.20 -5.98 -5.49
N ARG A 27 61.04 -5.46 -4.29
CA ARG A 27 62.14 -5.05 -3.41
C ARG A 27 63.00 -6.23 -3.00
N GLU A 28 62.40 -7.35 -2.62
CA GLU A 28 63.14 -8.58 -2.26
C GLU A 28 63.93 -9.09 -3.48
N GLN A 29 63.36 -9.05 -4.68
CA GLN A 29 64.02 -9.39 -5.92
C GLN A 29 65.21 -8.42 -6.21
N ALA A 30 65.03 -7.13 -6.05
CA ALA A 30 66.08 -6.12 -6.22
C ALA A 30 67.25 -6.34 -5.22
N ARG A 31 66.91 -6.72 -3.97
CA ARG A 31 67.89 -7.02 -2.94
C ARG A 31 68.73 -8.27 -3.29
N ILE A 32 68.08 -9.30 -3.86
CA ILE A 32 68.80 -10.50 -4.37
C ILE A 32 69.73 -10.10 -5.49
N TYR A 33 69.29 -9.22 -6.45
CA TYR A 33 70.16 -8.75 -7.54
C TYR A 33 71.33 -7.92 -7.01
N ALA A 34 71.10 -7.00 -6.09
CA ALA A 34 72.14 -6.21 -5.46
C ALA A 34 73.16 -7.09 -4.73
N GLY A 35 72.74 -8.12 -3.98
CA GLY A 35 73.61 -9.09 -3.32
C GLY A 35 74.47 -9.92 -4.30
N ALA A 36 73.85 -10.40 -5.41
CA ALA A 36 74.58 -11.16 -6.44
C ALA A 36 75.64 -10.29 -7.08
N ILE A 37 75.35 -9.02 -7.44
CA ILE A 37 76.30 -8.08 -8.03
C ILE A 37 77.44 -7.76 -7.06
N ALA A 38 77.13 -7.51 -5.78
CA ALA A 38 78.14 -7.24 -4.76
C ALA A 38 79.12 -8.37 -4.54
N GLN A 39 78.70 -9.61 -4.77
CA GLN A 39 79.60 -10.80 -4.65
C GLN A 39 80.42 -11.12 -5.90
N THR A 40 79.88 -10.95 -7.09
CA THR A 40 80.43 -11.49 -8.33
C THR A 40 80.94 -10.45 -9.28
N ALA A 41 80.46 -9.22 -9.27
CA ALA A 41 80.78 -8.19 -10.26
C ALA A 41 81.49 -6.96 -9.67
N VAL A 42 82.31 -7.15 -8.65
CA VAL A 42 83.01 -6.03 -7.97
C VAL A 42 84.55 -6.21 -8.17
N GLN A 43 85.20 -5.17 -8.64
CA GLN A 43 86.67 -5.02 -8.72
C GLN A 43 87.16 -3.92 -7.80
N VAL A 44 88.42 -4.07 -7.34
CA VAL A 44 89.04 -3.05 -6.55
C VAL A 44 89.90 -2.20 -7.45
N ASN A 45 89.49 -0.96 -7.76
CA ASN A 45 90.22 0.02 -8.52
C ASN A 45 90.83 1.08 -7.56
N ASN A 46 92.17 1.23 -7.60
CA ASN A 46 92.87 2.19 -6.72
C ASN A 46 92.53 2.08 -5.25
N GLY A 47 92.31 0.85 -4.74
CA GLY A 47 91.92 0.63 -3.31
C GLY A 47 90.46 0.84 -2.95
N GLN A 48 89.62 1.25 -3.90
CA GLN A 48 88.18 1.40 -3.69
C GLN A 48 87.40 0.33 -4.48
N PRO A 49 86.42 -0.31 -3.85
CA PRO A 49 85.56 -1.27 -4.53
C PRO A 49 84.64 -0.54 -5.52
N ALA A 50 84.57 -1.00 -6.75
CA ALA A 50 83.68 -0.48 -7.79
C ALA A 50 83.05 -1.65 -8.57
N VAL A 51 81.85 -1.45 -9.08
CA VAL A 51 81.11 -2.42 -9.91
C VAL A 51 81.82 -2.48 -11.30
N ASN A 52 82.21 -3.70 -11.72
CA ASN A 52 82.81 -3.94 -13.05
C ASN A 52 81.70 -4.10 -14.11
N PRO A 53 81.60 -3.21 -15.10
CA PRO A 53 80.57 -3.28 -16.15
C PRO A 53 80.57 -4.60 -16.94
N ASP A 54 81.80 -5.16 -17.27
CA ASP A 54 81.90 -6.37 -18.03
C ASP A 54 81.40 -7.63 -17.38
N GLN A 55 81.36 -7.65 -16.02
CA GLN A 55 80.81 -8.72 -15.23
C GLN A 55 79.38 -8.45 -14.83
N ALA A 56 79.04 -7.22 -14.55
CA ALA A 56 77.71 -6.80 -14.14
C ALA A 56 76.64 -6.96 -15.23
N GLN A 57 77.01 -6.62 -16.51
CA GLN A 57 76.09 -6.65 -17.63
C GLN A 57 75.57 -8.06 -17.96
N PRO A 58 76.36 -9.14 -18.09
CA PRO A 58 75.88 -10.49 -18.38
C PRO A 58 75.13 -11.07 -17.17
N LEU A 59 75.58 -10.76 -15.93
CA LEU A 59 74.92 -11.20 -14.74
C LEU A 59 73.53 -10.56 -14.62
N LEU A 60 73.38 -9.24 -14.80
CA LEU A 60 72.10 -8.54 -14.75
C LEU A 60 71.12 -9.08 -15.80
N TYR A 61 71.64 -9.36 -17.04
CA TYR A 61 70.83 -9.97 -18.08
C TYR A 61 70.29 -11.34 -17.64
N SER A 62 71.13 -12.23 -17.14
CA SER A 62 70.73 -13.57 -16.72
C SER A 62 69.77 -13.58 -15.53
N LEU A 63 69.86 -12.63 -14.60
CA LEU A 63 68.95 -12.46 -13.45
C LEU A 63 67.58 -11.92 -13.89
N THR A 64 67.55 -11.11 -14.97
CA THR A 64 66.28 -10.47 -15.39
C THR A 64 65.56 -11.28 -16.46
N GLU A 65 66.30 -12.17 -17.22
CA GLU A 65 65.71 -13.00 -18.28
C GLU A 65 64.49 -13.82 -17.89
N PRO A 66 64.39 -14.41 -16.66
CA PRO A 66 63.19 -15.12 -16.21
C PRO A 66 61.97 -14.21 -15.99
N THR A 67 62.14 -12.89 -15.98
CA THR A 67 61.10 -11.91 -15.70
C THR A 67 60.87 -11.00 -16.89
N PRO A 68 60.10 -11.38 -17.92
CA PRO A 68 60.05 -10.71 -19.22
C PRO A 68 59.55 -9.27 -19.16
N ASN A 69 58.74 -8.92 -18.15
CA ASN A 69 58.16 -7.59 -17.97
C ASN A 69 58.90 -6.75 -16.91
N ALA A 70 60.18 -7.08 -16.67
CA ALA A 70 61.04 -6.34 -15.77
C ALA A 70 62.25 -5.73 -16.51
N GLN A 71 62.75 -4.62 -15.99
CA GLN A 71 63.98 -4.00 -16.39
C GLN A 71 64.83 -3.73 -15.14
N ALA A 72 66.09 -4.16 -15.19
CA ALA A 72 67.04 -3.84 -14.15
C ALA A 72 68.12 -2.92 -14.72
N LEU A 73 68.48 -1.88 -13.97
CA LEU A 73 69.54 -0.93 -14.24
C LEU A 73 70.50 -0.89 -13.05
N ILE A 74 71.82 -0.83 -13.31
CA ILE A 74 72.84 -0.64 -12.28
C ILE A 74 73.48 0.72 -12.49
N TYR A 75 73.50 1.52 -11.44
CA TYR A 75 74.17 2.82 -11.41
C TYR A 75 75.34 2.80 -10.46
N GLY A 76 76.39 3.51 -10.81
CA GLY A 76 77.48 3.79 -9.90
C GLY A 76 77.14 4.80 -8.80
N PRO A 77 78.04 4.97 -7.81
CA PRO A 77 77.86 5.97 -6.73
C PRO A 77 77.90 7.40 -7.28
N ASP A 78 78.40 7.63 -8.48
CA ASP A 78 78.38 8.91 -9.18
C ASP A 78 77.13 9.14 -10.05
N GLY A 79 76.23 8.19 -10.09
CA GLY A 79 75.01 8.22 -10.90
C GLY A 79 75.18 7.83 -12.33
N THR A 80 76.37 7.29 -12.72
CA THR A 80 76.63 6.80 -14.06
C THR A 80 75.97 5.44 -14.25
N LEU A 81 75.34 5.21 -15.41
CA LEU A 81 74.78 3.92 -15.80
C LEU A 81 75.87 2.92 -16.06
N ILE A 82 75.94 1.81 -15.30
CA ILE A 82 76.97 0.78 -15.44
C ILE A 82 76.45 -0.38 -16.29
N ALA A 83 75.23 -0.85 -16.07
CA ALA A 83 74.65 -1.97 -16.79
C ALA A 83 73.13 -1.79 -16.99
N ASN A 84 72.60 -2.37 -18.08
CA ASN A 84 71.20 -2.36 -18.43
C ASN A 84 70.73 -3.74 -18.90
N SER A 85 69.83 -4.40 -18.25
CA SER A 85 69.35 -5.74 -18.55
C SER A 85 68.75 -5.91 -19.95
N ARG A 86 68.42 -4.82 -20.65
CA ARG A 86 67.87 -4.84 -22.02
C ARG A 86 69.01 -4.82 -23.10
N VAL A 87 70.23 -4.63 -22.71
CA VAL A 87 71.35 -4.64 -23.61
C VAL A 87 71.99 -6.04 -23.61
N HIS A 88 71.97 -6.73 -24.76
CA HIS A 88 72.47 -8.10 -24.83
C HIS A 88 74.04 -8.11 -24.80
N PRO A 89 74.62 -8.94 -23.91
CA PRO A 89 76.07 -9.02 -23.81
C PRO A 89 76.68 -9.65 -25.09
N GLY A 90 77.61 -8.94 -25.78
CA GLY A 90 78.34 -9.44 -26.93
C GLY A 90 77.90 -8.95 -28.30
N ALA A 91 76.95 -8.11 -28.45
CA ALA A 91 76.62 -7.44 -29.70
C ALA A 91 77.36 -6.09 -29.79
N GLY A 92 78.26 -5.92 -30.68
CA GLY A 92 78.98 -4.66 -30.98
C GLY A 92 78.08 -3.55 -31.58
N GLY A 93 76.87 -3.43 -31.09
CA GLY A 93 75.82 -2.44 -31.37
C GLY A 93 74.59 -2.78 -30.58
N ALA A 94 73.96 -1.80 -29.94
CA ALA A 94 72.73 -1.96 -29.15
C ALA A 94 71.66 -2.64 -30.01
N ILE A 95 71.43 -3.95 -29.80
CA ILE A 95 70.22 -4.60 -30.26
C ILE A 95 69.16 -4.17 -29.30
N VAL A 96 68.46 -3.11 -29.67
CA VAL A 96 67.21 -2.72 -29.04
C VAL A 96 66.20 -3.83 -29.40
N THR A 97 65.92 -4.71 -28.48
CA THR A 97 64.77 -5.64 -28.63
C THR A 97 63.57 -4.81 -28.99
N ALA A 98 62.93 -5.08 -30.15
CA ALA A 98 61.74 -4.40 -30.56
C ALA A 98 60.72 -4.50 -29.44
N PRO A 99 60.05 -3.40 -29.06
CA PRO A 99 59.02 -3.46 -28.03
C PRO A 99 57.96 -4.50 -28.46
N LEU A 100 57.60 -5.37 -27.55
CA LEU A 100 56.42 -6.24 -27.74
C LEU A 100 55.27 -5.39 -28.25
N ALA A 101 54.48 -5.96 -29.17
CA ALA A 101 53.29 -5.31 -29.68
C ALA A 101 52.42 -4.77 -28.50
N ALA A 102 52.03 -3.51 -28.60
CA ALA A 102 51.20 -2.87 -27.59
C ALA A 102 49.99 -3.78 -27.25
N PRO A 103 49.68 -3.97 -25.99
CA PRO A 103 48.53 -4.78 -25.61
C PRO A 103 47.27 -4.23 -26.31
N PRO A 104 46.33 -5.11 -26.71
CA PRO A 104 45.12 -4.66 -27.38
C PRO A 104 44.40 -3.63 -26.51
N PRO A 105 43.80 -2.59 -27.14
CA PRO A 105 43.12 -1.54 -26.36
C PRO A 105 42.05 -2.15 -25.45
N PRO A 106 41.86 -1.60 -24.24
CA PRO A 106 40.91 -2.13 -23.28
C PRO A 106 39.51 -2.23 -23.91
N GLY A 107 38.86 -3.37 -23.72
CA GLY A 107 37.52 -3.65 -24.25
C GLY A 107 36.50 -2.57 -23.86
N PHE A 108 35.39 -2.48 -24.59
CA PHE A 108 34.34 -1.50 -24.32
C PHE A 108 33.89 -1.52 -22.83
N VAL A 109 33.71 -2.71 -22.26
CA VAL A 109 33.28 -2.89 -20.85
C VAL A 109 34.31 -2.29 -19.89
N SER A 110 35.62 -2.56 -20.09
CA SER A 110 36.65 -2.03 -19.19
C SER A 110 36.78 -0.51 -19.27
N ARG A 111 36.57 0.08 -20.46
CA ARG A 111 36.53 1.54 -20.63
C ARG A 111 35.36 2.18 -19.93
N VAL A 112 34.14 1.61 -20.04
CA VAL A 112 32.94 2.11 -19.37
C VAL A 112 33.08 1.97 -17.86
N VAL A 113 33.56 0.83 -17.38
CA VAL A 113 33.79 0.57 -15.94
C VAL A 113 34.82 1.54 -15.38
N GLY A 114 35.95 1.73 -16.11
CA GLY A 114 36.96 2.71 -15.73
C GLY A 114 36.39 4.13 -15.65
N PHE A 115 35.71 4.57 -16.72
CA PHE A 115 35.11 5.91 -16.77
C PHE A 115 34.10 6.17 -15.60
N ILE A 116 33.20 5.21 -15.33
CA ILE A 116 32.23 5.33 -14.22
C ILE A 116 32.96 5.42 -12.88
N TYR A 117 33.97 4.57 -12.70
CA TYR A 117 34.75 4.56 -11.46
C TYR A 117 35.54 5.84 -11.27
N ASP A 118 36.30 6.27 -12.26
CA ASP A 118 37.14 7.48 -12.20
C ASP A 118 36.31 8.74 -12.00
N HIS A 119 35.06 8.76 -12.53
CA HIS A 119 34.14 9.87 -12.32
C HIS A 119 33.55 9.87 -10.92
N LEU A 120 33.30 8.70 -10.34
CA LEU A 120 32.75 8.56 -8.96
C LEU A 120 33.86 8.74 -7.91
N SER A 121 35.08 8.21 -8.17
CA SER A 121 36.19 8.32 -7.21
C SER A 121 36.88 9.67 -7.26
N GLY A 122 37.00 10.29 -8.45
CA GLY A 122 37.57 11.63 -8.59
C GLY A 122 36.81 12.74 -7.87
N SER A 123 35.56 12.48 -7.45
CA SER A 123 34.83 13.38 -6.59
C SER A 123 35.04 13.15 -5.08
N VAL A 124 35.66 12.02 -4.69
CA VAL A 124 35.81 11.60 -3.28
C VAL A 124 37.26 11.62 -2.82
N THR A 125 38.19 11.26 -3.69
CA THR A 125 39.63 11.34 -3.41
C THR A 125 40.22 12.54 -4.18
N GLY A 126 40.47 13.61 -3.44
CA GLY A 126 41.21 14.73 -4.02
C GLY A 126 42.52 14.20 -4.65
N ASN A 127 42.74 14.60 -5.88
CA ASN A 127 43.95 14.30 -6.66
C ASN A 127 45.15 14.85 -5.88
N GLU A 128 45.74 14.06 -5.00
CA GLU A 128 47.09 14.31 -4.53
C GLU A 128 48.02 13.68 -5.58
N ASP A 129 48.36 14.50 -6.57
CA ASP A 129 49.47 14.25 -7.46
C ASP A 129 50.78 14.17 -6.64
N GLU A 130 51.11 12.98 -6.14
CA GLU A 130 52.44 12.68 -5.57
C GLU A 130 53.53 12.59 -6.66
N SER A 131 53.31 13.18 -7.81
CA SER A 131 54.30 13.27 -8.88
C SER A 131 55.37 14.35 -8.70
N GLY A 132 55.56 14.87 -7.46
CA GLY A 132 56.42 15.98 -7.14
C GLY A 132 57.95 15.71 -7.12
N LEU A 133 58.43 14.51 -7.47
CA LEU A 133 59.86 14.16 -7.33
C LEU A 133 60.59 13.76 -8.64
N ILE A 134 59.98 13.91 -9.79
CA ILE A 134 60.65 13.53 -11.07
C ILE A 134 61.10 14.78 -11.80
N GLY A 135 62.35 15.16 -11.58
CA GLY A 135 63.07 16.06 -12.51
C GLY A 135 63.12 15.41 -13.88
N SER A 136 62.71 16.14 -14.94
CA SER A 136 62.76 15.72 -16.32
C SER A 136 64.22 15.41 -16.74
N GLY A 137 64.61 14.16 -16.65
CA GLY A 137 65.87 13.66 -17.21
C GLY A 137 65.85 13.76 -18.72
N ALA A 138 67.01 14.06 -19.31
CA ALA A 138 67.17 14.34 -20.72
C ALA A 138 66.67 13.19 -21.63
N GLY A 139 65.56 13.44 -22.33
CA GLY A 139 65.28 12.76 -23.60
C GLY A 139 64.48 11.48 -23.60
N GLN A 140 64.08 10.91 -22.45
CA GLN A 140 63.17 9.75 -22.39
C GLN A 140 61.95 10.04 -21.48
N ASP A 141 60.79 9.65 -21.99
CA ASP A 141 59.55 9.78 -21.25
C ASP A 141 59.59 8.89 -19.98
N PRO A 142 59.49 9.45 -18.77
CA PRO A 142 59.48 8.66 -17.53
C PRO A 142 58.42 7.56 -17.51
N ASN A 143 57.39 7.70 -18.33
CA ASN A 143 56.25 6.79 -18.41
C ASN A 143 56.50 5.58 -19.37
N THR A 144 57.71 5.20 -19.62
CA THR A 144 58.06 4.01 -20.38
C THR A 144 58.82 3.00 -19.53
N LEU A 145 58.66 1.71 -19.81
CA LEU A 145 59.44 0.68 -19.12
C LEU A 145 60.96 0.84 -19.37
N GLY A 146 61.37 1.48 -20.49
CA GLY A 146 62.75 1.77 -20.85
C GLY A 146 63.36 3.03 -20.20
N TRP A 147 62.64 3.69 -19.30
CA TRP A 147 63.11 4.92 -18.67
C TRP A 147 64.41 4.73 -17.90
N GLN A 148 65.36 5.60 -18.18
CA GLN A 148 66.66 5.70 -17.50
C GLN A 148 66.70 7.04 -16.76
N PRO A 149 66.58 7.05 -15.43
CA PRO A 149 66.68 8.27 -14.64
C PRO A 149 68.04 8.94 -14.80
N ASP A 150 68.07 10.26 -14.73
CA ASP A 150 69.31 11.03 -14.76
C ASP A 150 70.16 10.83 -13.49
N ALA A 151 71.42 11.18 -13.56
CA ALA A 151 72.39 11.01 -12.46
C ALA A 151 71.93 11.71 -11.20
N ARG A 152 71.17 12.83 -11.27
CA ARG A 152 70.66 13.57 -10.08
C ARG A 152 69.55 12.79 -9.40
N THR A 153 68.64 12.24 -10.17
CA THR A 153 67.55 11.40 -9.65
C THR A 153 68.13 10.16 -9.00
N VAL A 154 69.08 9.51 -9.66
CA VAL A 154 69.76 8.34 -9.08
C VAL A 154 70.50 8.66 -7.79
N LEU A 155 71.22 9.78 -7.75
CA LEU A 155 71.92 10.22 -6.53
C LEU A 155 70.94 10.51 -5.37
N GLN A 156 69.78 11.08 -5.65
CA GLN A 156 68.71 11.26 -4.64
C GLN A 156 68.23 9.90 -4.15
N LEU A 157 67.98 8.95 -5.03
CA LEU A 157 67.58 7.58 -4.71
C LEU A 157 68.65 6.85 -3.89
N THR A 158 69.93 7.02 -4.26
CA THR A 158 71.06 6.38 -3.57
C THR A 158 71.30 7.01 -2.18
N SER A 159 71.17 8.32 -2.05
CA SER A 159 71.29 9.00 -0.76
C SER A 159 70.14 8.66 0.19
N ALA A 160 68.96 8.50 -0.31
CA ALA A 160 67.79 8.04 0.47
C ALA A 160 67.94 6.56 0.91
N ALA A 161 68.61 5.74 0.12
CA ALA A 161 68.84 4.31 0.42
C ALA A 161 69.90 4.06 1.49
N ALA A 162 70.78 4.99 1.75
CA ALA A 162 71.84 4.87 2.76
C ALA A 162 71.36 4.92 4.19
N GLY A 163 70.32 4.20 4.56
CA GLY A 163 69.79 4.03 5.92
C GLY A 163 68.29 4.01 6.12
N GLN A 164 67.53 4.26 5.09
CA GLN A 164 66.06 4.14 5.14
C GLN A 164 65.55 3.41 3.88
N GLU A 165 64.46 2.68 4.03
CA GLU A 165 63.77 2.08 2.88
C GLU A 165 63.29 3.14 1.91
N THR A 166 63.78 3.11 0.69
CA THR A 166 63.39 4.04 -0.36
C THR A 166 61.91 3.85 -0.74
N PRO A 167 61.11 4.91 -0.80
CA PRO A 167 59.75 4.79 -1.26
C PRO A 167 59.72 4.27 -2.71
N PRO A 168 58.76 3.41 -3.07
CA PRO A 168 58.63 2.90 -4.43
C PRO A 168 58.15 4.02 -5.36
N PHE A 169 58.62 3.99 -6.62
CA PHE A 169 58.09 4.86 -7.67
C PHE A 169 56.97 4.14 -8.41
N VAL A 170 55.77 4.60 -8.23
CA VAL A 170 54.61 4.05 -8.92
C VAL A 170 54.17 5.05 -9.99
N ARG A 171 54.09 4.62 -11.24
CA ARG A 171 53.66 5.44 -12.37
C ARG A 171 52.88 4.64 -13.38
N ARG A 172 52.20 5.33 -14.31
CA ARG A 172 51.47 4.67 -15.39
C ARG A 172 52.20 4.92 -16.71
N ASP A 173 52.32 3.87 -17.52
CA ASP A 173 52.81 3.93 -18.89
C ASP A 173 51.84 4.73 -19.77
N THR A 174 52.32 5.16 -20.99
CA THR A 174 51.50 5.76 -22.04
C THR A 174 50.35 4.87 -22.50
N ALA A 175 50.43 3.56 -22.29
CA ALA A 175 49.36 2.58 -22.49
C ALA A 175 48.42 2.45 -21.25
N GLY A 176 48.68 3.17 -20.15
CA GLY A 176 47.92 3.12 -18.91
C GLY A 176 48.32 1.97 -17.98
N LEU A 177 49.34 1.19 -18.29
CA LEU A 177 49.82 0.08 -17.46
C LEU A 177 50.61 0.59 -16.25
N LEU A 178 50.40 -0.08 -15.10
CA LEU A 178 51.04 0.27 -13.85
C LEU A 178 52.51 -0.19 -13.85
N LEU A 179 53.46 0.76 -13.69
CA LEU A 179 54.88 0.52 -13.56
C LEU A 179 55.31 0.78 -12.12
N VAL A 180 55.93 -0.22 -11.51
CA VAL A 180 56.52 -0.12 -10.17
C VAL A 180 58.03 -0.17 -10.29
N THR A 181 58.72 0.81 -9.70
CA THR A 181 60.20 0.87 -9.69
C THR A 181 60.65 0.91 -8.23
N VAL A 182 61.61 0.07 -7.89
CA VAL A 182 62.28 0.08 -6.58
C VAL A 182 63.79 0.28 -6.77
N ALA A 183 64.42 0.92 -5.79
CA ALA A 183 65.86 1.13 -5.76
C ALA A 183 66.45 0.42 -4.54
N GLU A 184 67.48 -0.40 -4.75
CA GLU A 184 68.21 -1.09 -3.66
C GLU A 184 69.71 -0.83 -3.78
N PRO A 185 70.42 -0.49 -2.67
CA PRO A 185 71.86 -0.27 -2.71
C PRO A 185 72.64 -1.57 -2.89
N VAL A 186 73.70 -1.48 -3.67
CA VAL A 186 74.72 -2.51 -3.78
C VAL A 186 75.80 -2.22 -2.76
N GLU A 187 75.85 -3.02 -1.70
CA GLU A 187 76.76 -2.79 -0.56
C GLU A 187 77.86 -3.87 -0.50
N ARG A 188 79.09 -3.41 -0.26
CA ARG A 188 80.21 -4.28 0.04
C ARG A 188 81.07 -3.69 1.15
N SER A 189 81.32 -4.46 2.21
CA SER A 189 82.09 -4.02 3.37
C SER A 189 81.58 -2.72 3.98
N GLN A 190 80.25 -2.55 4.11
CA GLN A 190 79.55 -1.38 4.65
C GLN A 190 79.70 -0.11 3.80
N GLN A 191 80.09 -0.24 2.54
CA GLN A 191 80.14 0.87 1.58
C GLN A 191 79.16 0.60 0.44
N VAL A 192 78.38 1.63 0.10
CA VAL A 192 77.48 1.59 -1.09
C VAL A 192 78.35 1.85 -2.33
N ILE A 193 78.46 0.84 -3.21
CA ILE A 193 79.25 0.85 -4.41
C ILE A 193 78.45 1.05 -5.71
N GLY A 194 77.11 1.09 -5.58
CA GLY A 194 76.16 1.31 -6.65
C GLY A 194 74.72 1.14 -6.19
N THR A 195 73.77 1.31 -7.12
CA THR A 195 72.35 1.14 -6.87
C THR A 195 71.73 0.31 -8.00
N VAL A 196 70.95 -0.68 -7.65
CA VAL A 196 70.09 -1.45 -8.55
C VAL A 196 68.71 -0.80 -8.61
N LEU A 197 68.27 -0.36 -9.78
CA LEU A 197 66.90 -0.01 -10.06
C LEU A 197 66.22 -1.19 -10.74
N LEU A 198 65.15 -1.66 -10.15
CA LEU A 198 64.32 -2.70 -10.74
C LEU A 198 62.94 -2.14 -11.04
N THR A 199 62.55 -2.10 -12.31
CA THR A 199 61.23 -1.67 -12.78
C THR A 199 60.45 -2.87 -13.28
N ARG A 200 59.20 -3.02 -12.88
CA ARG A 200 58.33 -4.09 -13.32
C ARG A 200 56.96 -3.55 -13.71
N GLU A 201 56.38 -4.14 -14.73
CA GLU A 201 55.01 -3.91 -15.14
C GLU A 201 54.06 -4.74 -14.25
N ALA A 202 53.20 -4.06 -13.49
CA ALA A 202 52.27 -4.70 -12.54
C ALA A 202 50.89 -4.92 -13.18
N SER A 203 50.86 -5.55 -14.37
CA SER A 203 49.60 -5.84 -15.09
C SER A 203 48.64 -6.77 -14.31
N GLU A 204 49.19 -7.61 -13.43
CA GLU A 204 48.39 -8.48 -12.55
C GLU A 204 47.56 -7.68 -11.56
N VAL A 205 48.11 -6.57 -11.02
CA VAL A 205 47.41 -5.67 -10.12
C VAL A 205 46.23 -4.98 -10.84
N ASP A 206 46.48 -4.44 -12.04
CA ASP A 206 45.44 -3.78 -12.83
C ASP A 206 44.34 -4.77 -13.22
N SER A 207 44.67 -6.00 -13.60
CA SER A 207 43.68 -7.03 -13.95
C SER A 207 42.82 -7.48 -12.73
N ALA A 208 43.47 -7.65 -11.57
CA ALA A 208 42.77 -8.00 -10.33
C ALA A 208 41.81 -6.90 -9.86
N VAL A 209 42.27 -5.64 -9.89
CA VAL A 209 41.43 -4.48 -9.56
C VAL A 209 40.25 -4.36 -10.53
N LEU A 210 40.49 -4.55 -11.86
CA LEU A 210 39.40 -4.52 -12.85
C LEU A 210 38.37 -5.62 -12.60
N ALA A 211 38.80 -6.83 -12.27
CA ALA A 211 37.90 -7.95 -11.95
C ALA A 211 36.99 -7.64 -10.76
N VAL A 212 37.56 -7.05 -9.71
CA VAL A 212 36.78 -6.63 -8.53
C VAL A 212 35.80 -5.48 -8.87
N ARG A 213 36.24 -4.49 -9.66
CA ARG A 213 35.38 -3.40 -10.16
C ARG A 213 34.18 -3.93 -10.94
N ILE A 214 34.38 -4.87 -11.86
CA ILE A 214 33.30 -5.50 -12.63
C ILE A 214 32.35 -6.27 -11.72
N SER A 215 32.88 -7.01 -10.75
CA SER A 215 32.08 -7.79 -9.81
C SER A 215 31.17 -6.88 -8.94
N ILE A 216 31.72 -5.78 -8.42
CA ILE A 216 30.99 -4.79 -7.64
C ILE A 216 29.89 -4.14 -8.48
N LEU A 217 30.21 -3.66 -9.69
CA LEU A 217 29.22 -3.05 -10.58
C LEU A 217 28.14 -4.03 -11.02
N GLY A 218 28.49 -5.29 -11.28
CA GLY A 218 27.55 -6.36 -11.58
C GLY A 218 26.55 -6.60 -10.44
N LEU A 219 27.05 -6.62 -9.20
CA LEU A 219 26.19 -6.76 -8.02
C LEU A 219 25.23 -5.57 -7.86
N PHE A 220 25.72 -4.35 -8.07
CA PHE A 220 24.87 -3.15 -8.04
C PHE A 220 23.81 -3.16 -9.15
N ALA A 221 24.19 -3.54 -10.36
CA ALA A 221 23.24 -3.63 -11.48
C ALA A 221 22.15 -4.68 -11.21
N LEU A 222 22.53 -5.83 -10.64
CA LEU A 222 21.58 -6.87 -10.22
C LEU A 222 20.63 -6.36 -9.14
N ALA A 223 21.16 -5.71 -8.09
CA ALA A 223 20.36 -5.16 -7.01
C ALA A 223 19.39 -4.07 -7.49
N LEU A 224 19.87 -3.18 -8.38
CA LEU A 224 19.03 -2.14 -9.00
C LEU A 224 17.92 -2.77 -9.85
N GLY A 225 18.26 -3.76 -10.68
CA GLY A 225 17.28 -4.48 -11.51
C GLY A 225 16.21 -5.16 -10.65
N LEU A 226 16.62 -5.84 -9.57
CA LEU A 226 15.70 -6.46 -8.62
C LEU A 226 14.78 -5.40 -7.96
N THR A 227 15.35 -4.27 -7.52
CA THR A 227 14.60 -3.18 -6.90
C THR A 227 13.56 -2.61 -7.86
N VAL A 228 13.90 -2.40 -9.13
CA VAL A 228 12.96 -1.91 -10.15
C VAL A 228 11.84 -2.92 -10.38
N ILE A 229 12.17 -4.22 -10.50
CA ILE A 229 11.18 -5.28 -10.70
C ILE A 229 10.21 -5.34 -9.50
N VAL A 230 10.74 -5.35 -8.27
CA VAL A 230 9.91 -5.39 -7.05
C VAL A 230 9.06 -4.13 -6.92
N SER A 231 9.61 -2.96 -7.19
CA SER A 231 8.88 -1.69 -7.17
C SER A 231 7.74 -1.67 -8.19
N PHE A 232 8.00 -2.14 -9.41
CA PHE A 232 6.98 -2.26 -10.45
C PHE A 232 5.88 -3.26 -10.06
N TYR A 233 6.26 -4.40 -9.51
CA TYR A 233 5.32 -5.40 -9.01
C TYR A 233 4.42 -4.84 -7.91
N LEU A 234 5.00 -4.19 -6.88
CA LEU A 234 4.25 -3.58 -5.79
C LEU A 234 3.33 -2.44 -6.27
N SER A 235 3.81 -1.62 -7.19
CA SER A 235 3.02 -0.54 -7.78
C SER A 235 1.78 -1.10 -8.49
N ARG A 236 1.93 -2.18 -9.25
CA ARG A 236 0.83 -2.79 -10.02
C ARG A 236 -0.13 -3.61 -9.14
N THR A 237 0.38 -4.31 -8.13
CA THR A 237 -0.42 -5.24 -7.32
C THR A 237 -1.07 -4.60 -6.10
N ILE A 238 -0.47 -3.55 -5.54
CA ILE A 238 -0.91 -2.92 -4.30
C ILE A 238 -1.28 -1.45 -4.53
N ALA A 239 -0.33 -0.61 -4.94
CA ALA A 239 -0.54 0.83 -5.01
C ALA A 239 -1.63 1.24 -6.01
N GLY A 240 -1.63 0.63 -7.20
CA GLY A 240 -2.63 0.90 -8.24
C GLY A 240 -4.07 0.58 -7.81
N PRO A 241 -4.36 -0.64 -7.32
CA PRO A 241 -5.70 -0.98 -6.80
C PRO A 241 -6.16 -0.09 -5.65
N ILE A 242 -5.30 0.20 -4.68
CA ILE A 242 -5.64 1.09 -3.55
C ILE A 242 -5.98 2.51 -4.05
N SER A 243 -5.19 3.06 -4.98
CA SER A 243 -5.47 4.38 -5.55
C SER A 243 -6.81 4.41 -6.30
N ARG A 244 -7.17 3.33 -7.00
CA ARG A 244 -8.49 3.21 -7.66
C ARG A 244 -9.63 3.13 -6.67
N LEU A 245 -9.46 2.40 -5.55
CA LEU A 245 -10.44 2.34 -4.48
C LEU A 245 -10.63 3.71 -3.81
N ALA A 246 -9.55 4.41 -3.50
CA ALA A 246 -9.60 5.75 -2.93
C ALA A 246 -10.35 6.73 -3.84
N GLY A 247 -10.03 6.77 -5.13
CA GLY A 247 -10.74 7.60 -6.09
C GLY A 247 -12.20 7.19 -6.30
N ALA A 248 -12.55 5.91 -6.14
CA ALA A 248 -13.95 5.48 -6.17
C ALA A 248 -14.70 5.93 -4.91
N ALA A 249 -14.11 5.77 -3.72
CA ALA A 249 -14.68 6.24 -2.47
C ALA A 249 -14.95 7.76 -2.47
N GLU A 250 -14.01 8.54 -3.02
CA GLU A 250 -14.17 9.99 -3.16
C GLU A 250 -15.35 10.36 -4.07
N ARG A 251 -15.46 9.72 -5.26
CA ARG A 251 -16.63 9.93 -6.15
C ARG A 251 -17.96 9.51 -5.53
N MET A 252 -17.96 8.44 -4.70
CA MET A 252 -19.13 8.01 -3.95
C MET A 252 -19.53 9.08 -2.91
N SER A 253 -18.57 9.68 -2.20
CA SER A 253 -18.85 10.72 -1.20
C SER A 253 -19.40 12.01 -1.81
N GLU A 254 -19.03 12.35 -3.04
CA GLU A 254 -19.52 13.52 -3.78
C GLU A 254 -20.92 13.34 -4.40
N GLY A 255 -21.53 12.17 -4.25
CA GLY A 255 -22.86 11.88 -4.80
C GLY A 255 -22.90 11.67 -6.32
N ARG A 256 -21.76 11.73 -7.00
CA ARG A 256 -21.68 11.64 -8.47
C ARG A 256 -21.73 10.21 -9.01
N ALA A 257 -21.71 9.20 -8.13
CA ALA A 257 -21.56 7.80 -8.51
C ALA A 257 -22.70 6.90 -8.03
N ARG A 258 -23.95 7.38 -8.06
CA ARG A 258 -25.14 6.58 -7.65
C ARG A 258 -25.28 5.22 -8.37
N ALA A 259 -24.67 5.06 -9.56
CA ALA A 259 -24.80 3.86 -10.39
C ALA A 259 -23.46 3.18 -10.74
N GLN A 260 -22.32 3.67 -10.26
CA GLN A 260 -21.03 3.17 -10.72
C GLN A 260 -20.56 2.02 -9.81
N LYS A 261 -20.66 0.80 -10.33
CA LYS A 261 -20.03 -0.37 -9.71
C LYS A 261 -18.51 -0.19 -9.68
N LEU A 262 -17.87 -0.66 -8.62
CA LEU A 262 -16.43 -0.75 -8.57
C LEU A 262 -15.89 -1.60 -9.73
N PRO A 263 -14.71 -1.29 -10.30
CA PRO A 263 -14.14 -2.09 -11.37
C PRO A 263 -13.98 -3.55 -10.96
N GLU A 264 -14.43 -4.47 -11.79
CA GLU A 264 -14.38 -5.91 -11.57
C GLU A 264 -12.95 -6.42 -11.33
N ALA A 265 -11.96 -5.71 -11.89
CA ALA A 265 -10.55 -5.96 -11.66
C ALA A 265 -10.10 -5.79 -10.19
N VAL A 266 -10.90 -5.12 -9.35
CA VAL A 266 -10.60 -4.94 -7.91
C VAL A 266 -11.55 -5.78 -7.06
N THR A 267 -12.84 -5.82 -7.38
CA THR A 267 -13.83 -6.60 -6.62
C THR A 267 -13.67 -8.11 -6.81
N GLY A 268 -13.16 -8.55 -7.98
CA GLY A 268 -12.90 -9.96 -8.30
C GLY A 268 -11.63 -10.54 -7.63
N ARG A 269 -10.87 -9.77 -6.85
CA ARG A 269 -9.67 -10.26 -6.14
C ARG A 269 -10.07 -11.12 -4.94
N ASN A 270 -9.25 -12.15 -4.68
CA ASN A 270 -9.43 -13.06 -3.54
C ASN A 270 -8.51 -12.74 -2.35
N ASP A 271 -8.01 -11.50 -2.27
CA ASP A 271 -7.18 -11.00 -1.19
C ASP A 271 -7.90 -9.95 -0.33
N GLU A 272 -7.17 -9.35 0.63
CA GLU A 272 -7.66 -8.33 1.54
C GLU A 272 -8.16 -7.08 0.80
N ILE A 273 -7.51 -6.72 -0.32
CA ILE A 273 -7.91 -5.59 -1.17
C ILE A 273 -9.27 -5.88 -1.83
N GLY A 274 -9.48 -7.11 -2.32
CA GLY A 274 -10.75 -7.53 -2.87
C GLY A 274 -11.87 -7.56 -1.81
N THR A 275 -11.56 -8.00 -0.61
CA THR A 275 -12.50 -7.98 0.52
C THR A 275 -12.87 -6.55 0.90
N LEU A 276 -11.90 -5.65 1.00
CA LEU A 276 -12.14 -4.22 1.24
C LEU A 276 -13.02 -3.60 0.14
N ALA A 277 -12.76 -3.93 -1.13
CA ALA A 277 -13.55 -3.44 -2.25
C ALA A 277 -15.02 -3.86 -2.16
N ARG A 278 -15.29 -5.14 -1.89
CA ARG A 278 -16.65 -5.68 -1.73
C ARG A 278 -17.38 -5.06 -0.53
N THR A 279 -16.67 -4.90 0.59
CA THR A 279 -17.23 -4.25 1.79
C THR A 279 -17.57 -2.79 1.53
N LEU A 280 -16.70 -2.05 0.84
CA LEU A 280 -16.95 -0.67 0.44
C LEU A 280 -18.16 -0.58 -0.50
N GLU A 281 -18.26 -1.45 -1.50
CA GLU A 281 -19.38 -1.49 -2.45
C GLU A 281 -20.70 -1.78 -1.73
N SER A 282 -20.74 -2.79 -0.86
CA SER A 282 -21.95 -3.13 -0.09
C SER A 282 -22.36 -2.01 0.86
N SER A 283 -21.41 -1.35 1.52
CA SER A 283 -21.68 -0.19 2.39
C SER A 283 -22.24 1.00 1.61
N ALA A 284 -21.68 1.28 0.42
CA ALA A 284 -22.18 2.32 -0.44
C ALA A 284 -23.58 2.02 -0.96
N GLN A 285 -23.86 0.79 -1.38
CA GLN A 285 -25.21 0.36 -1.81
C GLN A 285 -26.23 0.50 -0.67
N ALA A 286 -25.89 0.08 0.55
CA ALA A 286 -26.74 0.25 1.71
C ALA A 286 -27.02 1.73 2.02
N LEU A 287 -26.01 2.59 1.90
CA LEU A 287 -26.17 4.04 2.09
C LEU A 287 -27.11 4.66 1.04
N TRP A 288 -26.92 4.32 -0.24
CA TRP A 288 -27.79 4.81 -1.32
C TRP A 288 -29.22 4.33 -1.18
N ALA A 289 -29.43 3.05 -0.86
CA ALA A 289 -30.76 2.53 -0.60
C ALA A 289 -31.46 3.29 0.54
N ARG A 290 -30.71 3.66 1.58
CA ARG A 290 -31.23 4.46 2.69
C ARG A 290 -31.56 5.90 2.25
N MET A 291 -30.71 6.53 1.43
CA MET A 291 -30.98 7.87 0.88
C MET A 291 -32.22 7.88 -0.02
N ASP A 292 -32.36 6.91 -0.92
CA ASP A 292 -33.52 6.78 -1.80
C ASP A 292 -34.81 6.58 -0.99
N ALA A 293 -34.75 5.79 0.10
CA ALA A 293 -35.87 5.63 1.00
C ALA A 293 -36.26 6.94 1.72
N ILE A 294 -35.25 7.74 2.12
CA ILE A 294 -35.49 9.07 2.73
C ILE A 294 -36.08 10.06 1.72
N GLU A 295 -35.54 10.11 0.49
CA GLU A 295 -36.05 10.98 -0.58
C GLU A 295 -37.52 10.65 -0.91
N LYS A 296 -37.81 9.35 -1.08
CA LYS A 296 -39.18 8.89 -1.31
C LYS A 296 -40.09 9.26 -0.13
N PHE A 297 -39.65 9.02 1.10
CA PHE A 297 -40.41 9.39 2.30
C PHE A 297 -40.70 10.89 2.36
N ALA A 298 -39.71 11.75 2.08
CA ALA A 298 -39.90 13.20 2.08
C ALA A 298 -40.88 13.66 1.00
N ALA A 299 -40.86 13.04 -0.18
CA ALA A 299 -41.81 13.31 -1.24
C ALA A 299 -43.24 12.89 -0.83
N ASP A 300 -43.41 11.68 -0.29
CA ASP A 300 -44.70 11.15 0.15
C ASP A 300 -45.30 12.01 1.29
N VAL A 301 -44.50 12.39 2.29
CA VAL A 301 -44.88 13.30 3.38
C VAL A 301 -45.38 14.65 2.82
N SER A 302 -44.61 15.21 1.83
CA SER A 302 -44.98 16.48 1.24
C SER A 302 -46.33 16.42 0.52
N HIS A 303 -46.60 15.33 -0.17
CA HIS A 303 -47.90 15.11 -0.82
C HIS A 303 -49.03 14.94 0.18
N GLU A 304 -48.84 14.16 1.27
CA GLU A 304 -49.86 13.90 2.28
C GLU A 304 -50.14 15.13 3.16
N ILE A 305 -49.21 16.05 3.35
CA ILE A 305 -49.44 17.33 4.02
C ILE A 305 -50.17 18.31 3.09
N LYS A 306 -49.81 18.36 1.79
CA LYS A 306 -50.38 19.28 0.82
C LYS A 306 -51.88 19.02 0.59
N ASN A 307 -52.31 17.76 0.60
CA ASN A 307 -53.68 17.38 0.34
C ASN A 307 -54.67 18.00 1.35
N PRO A 308 -54.56 17.77 2.68
CA PRO A 308 -55.47 18.39 3.66
C PRO A 308 -55.32 19.91 3.72
N LEU A 309 -54.12 20.48 3.53
CA LEU A 309 -53.94 21.93 3.47
C LEU A 309 -54.69 22.56 2.30
N SER A 310 -54.71 21.90 1.14
CA SER A 310 -55.46 22.37 -0.02
C SER A 310 -56.98 22.28 0.22
N SER A 311 -57.42 21.21 0.88
CA SER A 311 -58.85 21.05 1.28
C SER A 311 -59.29 22.13 2.28
N ILE A 312 -58.50 22.35 3.33
CA ILE A 312 -58.75 23.40 4.35
C ILE A 312 -58.83 24.76 3.68
N ARG A 313 -57.88 25.10 2.79
CA ARG A 313 -57.87 26.38 2.06
C ARG A 313 -59.14 26.55 1.24
N SER A 314 -59.49 25.53 0.43
CA SER A 314 -60.71 25.56 -0.38
C SER A 314 -61.97 25.70 0.44
N ALA A 315 -62.05 24.98 1.59
CA ALA A 315 -63.16 25.06 2.51
C ALA A 315 -63.29 26.48 3.13
N ILE A 316 -62.19 27.11 3.53
CA ILE A 316 -62.17 28.49 4.04
C ILE A 316 -62.60 29.51 2.94
N GLU A 317 -62.05 29.39 1.74
CA GLU A 317 -62.43 30.28 0.61
C GLU A 317 -63.93 30.17 0.27
N THR A 318 -64.47 28.96 0.39
CA THR A 318 -65.89 28.72 0.15
C THR A 318 -66.74 29.23 1.35
N LEU A 319 -66.29 29.03 2.57
CA LEU A 319 -66.99 29.47 3.80
C LEU A 319 -67.24 30.99 3.81
N THR A 320 -66.30 31.78 3.27
CA THR A 320 -66.41 33.23 3.17
C THR A 320 -67.53 33.70 2.21
N ARG A 321 -68.09 32.81 1.39
CA ARG A 321 -69.11 33.10 0.37
C ARG A 321 -70.45 32.39 0.65
N VAL A 322 -70.51 31.56 1.64
CA VAL A 322 -71.70 30.75 1.97
C VAL A 322 -72.53 31.48 3.03
N GLU A 323 -73.82 31.75 2.72
CA GLU A 323 -74.76 32.33 3.64
C GLU A 323 -75.63 31.28 4.35
N ASP A 324 -75.66 30.03 3.85
CA ASP A 324 -76.44 28.92 4.43
C ASP A 324 -75.71 28.31 5.65
N PRO A 325 -76.36 28.38 6.86
CA PRO A 325 -75.75 27.88 8.08
C PRO A 325 -75.46 26.37 8.05
N ALA A 326 -76.26 25.58 7.34
CA ALA A 326 -76.07 24.15 7.24
C ALA A 326 -74.84 23.79 6.40
N ARG A 327 -74.59 24.56 5.30
CA ARG A 327 -73.40 24.40 4.51
C ARG A 327 -72.15 24.93 5.21
N ALA A 328 -72.25 26.05 5.93
CA ALA A 328 -71.17 26.57 6.77
C ALA A 328 -70.72 25.54 7.85
N SER A 329 -71.66 24.90 8.52
CA SER A 329 -71.39 23.87 9.50
C SER A 329 -70.66 22.65 8.90
N ARG A 330 -71.03 22.23 7.68
CA ARG A 330 -70.32 21.13 6.95
C ARG A 330 -68.90 21.51 6.58
N LEU A 331 -68.67 22.75 6.13
CA LEU A 331 -67.30 23.22 5.80
C LEU A 331 -66.42 23.30 7.06
N LEU A 332 -66.95 23.77 8.17
CA LEU A 332 -66.26 23.77 9.46
C LEU A 332 -65.92 22.35 9.94
N ALA A 333 -66.82 21.40 9.70
CA ALA A 333 -66.56 20.00 10.03
C ALA A 333 -65.40 19.41 9.17
N ILE A 334 -65.35 19.76 7.87
CA ILE A 334 -64.23 19.35 6.98
C ILE A 334 -62.92 19.96 7.47
N ILE A 335 -62.90 21.26 7.79
CA ILE A 335 -61.68 21.92 8.28
C ILE A 335 -61.20 21.25 9.58
N THR A 336 -62.13 21.02 10.52
CA THR A 336 -61.77 20.37 11.81
C THR A 336 -61.23 18.97 11.60
N GLN A 337 -61.81 18.20 10.69
CA GLN A 337 -61.38 16.86 10.35
C GLN A 337 -59.99 16.86 9.72
N ASP A 338 -59.72 17.77 8.75
CA ASP A 338 -58.43 17.87 8.09
C ASP A 338 -57.32 18.36 9.06
N VAL A 339 -57.63 19.25 10.01
CA VAL A 339 -56.70 19.65 11.07
C VAL A 339 -56.36 18.46 11.96
N GLN A 340 -57.36 17.67 12.39
CA GLN A 340 -57.12 16.46 13.19
C GLN A 340 -56.32 15.39 12.42
N ARG A 341 -56.50 15.32 11.10
CA ARG A 341 -55.69 14.45 10.23
C ARG A 341 -54.24 14.90 10.20
N LEU A 342 -53.98 16.21 10.02
CA LEU A 342 -52.63 16.77 10.05
C LEU A 342 -51.92 16.53 11.38
N ASP A 343 -52.61 16.74 12.51
CA ASP A 343 -52.02 16.52 13.83
C ASP A 343 -51.56 15.05 14.02
N ARG A 344 -52.42 14.11 13.60
CA ARG A 344 -52.05 12.68 13.61
C ARG A 344 -50.91 12.35 12.66
N LEU A 345 -50.92 12.90 11.45
CA LEU A 345 -49.85 12.69 10.46
C LEU A 345 -48.49 13.16 11.01
N ILE A 346 -48.46 14.34 11.64
CA ILE A 346 -47.23 14.89 12.26
C ILE A 346 -46.79 14.00 13.43
N SER A 347 -47.70 13.51 14.23
CA SER A 347 -47.38 12.59 15.33
C SER A 347 -46.83 11.27 14.83
N ASP A 348 -47.45 10.67 13.82
CA ASP A 348 -46.99 9.40 13.19
C ASP A 348 -45.64 9.55 12.51
N ILE A 349 -45.39 10.69 11.84
CA ILE A 349 -44.07 11.00 11.25
C ILE A 349 -43.02 11.13 12.34
N SER A 350 -43.33 11.84 13.43
CA SER A 350 -42.40 12.01 14.55
C SER A 350 -42.08 10.66 15.22
N ASP A 351 -43.09 9.82 15.41
CA ASP A 351 -42.94 8.47 15.97
C ASP A 351 -42.13 7.57 15.05
N SER A 352 -42.39 7.59 13.74
CA SER A 352 -41.63 6.83 12.74
C SER A 352 -40.16 7.26 12.69
N SER A 353 -39.88 8.57 12.79
CA SER A 353 -38.51 9.10 12.78
C SER A 353 -37.69 8.73 14.02
N ARG A 354 -38.37 8.60 15.18
CA ARG A 354 -37.72 8.21 16.45
C ARG A 354 -37.57 6.70 16.61
N LEU A 355 -38.39 5.94 15.90
CA LEU A 355 -38.48 4.50 16.06
C LEU A 355 -37.15 3.80 15.86
N ASP A 356 -36.39 4.13 14.78
CA ASP A 356 -35.09 3.55 14.49
C ASP A 356 -34.06 3.80 15.60
N ALA A 357 -34.07 5.01 16.17
CA ALA A 357 -33.15 5.40 17.23
C ALA A 357 -33.53 4.76 18.60
N GLU A 358 -34.81 4.62 18.86
CA GLU A 358 -35.31 4.00 20.09
C GLU A 358 -35.14 2.48 20.07
N LEU A 359 -35.44 1.81 18.96
CA LEU A 359 -35.25 0.36 18.81
C LEU A 359 -33.81 -0.05 18.99
N SER A 360 -32.85 0.80 18.55
CA SER A 360 -31.42 0.57 18.74
C SER A 360 -30.92 0.75 20.18
N ARG A 361 -31.71 1.43 21.04
CA ARG A 361 -31.36 1.76 22.44
C ARG A 361 -32.25 1.09 23.48
N SER A 362 -33.39 0.52 23.07
CA SER A 362 -34.38 -0.07 23.98
C SER A 362 -33.83 -1.32 24.66
N ARG A 363 -34.02 -1.43 25.97
CA ARG A 363 -33.84 -2.69 26.69
C ARG A 363 -35.04 -3.55 26.36
N TYR A 364 -34.83 -4.66 25.68
CA TYR A 364 -35.87 -5.64 25.46
C TYR A 364 -36.12 -6.42 26.75
N GLU A 365 -37.38 -6.47 27.14
CA GLU A 365 -37.88 -7.19 28.31
C GLU A 365 -38.72 -8.40 27.88
N ILE A 366 -39.00 -9.30 28.79
CA ILE A 366 -39.90 -10.42 28.53
C ILE A 366 -41.32 -9.89 28.66
N VAL A 367 -42.08 -9.95 27.59
CA VAL A 367 -43.46 -9.46 27.49
C VAL A 367 -44.38 -10.64 27.28
N ASP A 368 -45.47 -10.70 28.10
CA ASP A 368 -46.54 -11.67 27.93
C ASP A 368 -47.59 -11.14 26.95
N MET A 369 -47.61 -11.66 25.73
CA MET A 369 -48.52 -11.26 24.67
C MET A 369 -49.96 -11.72 24.93
N ALA A 370 -50.17 -12.84 25.66
CA ALA A 370 -51.48 -13.31 26.00
C ALA A 370 -52.20 -12.31 26.94
N ARG A 371 -51.51 -11.89 28.00
CA ARG A 371 -51.98 -10.85 28.92
C ARG A 371 -52.23 -9.52 28.21
N MET A 372 -51.36 -9.15 27.27
CA MET A 372 -51.52 -7.92 26.49
C MET A 372 -52.78 -7.92 25.64
N LEU A 373 -53.09 -9.05 24.94
CA LEU A 373 -54.33 -9.19 24.19
C LEU A 373 -55.57 -9.07 25.07
N ALA A 374 -55.56 -9.76 26.21
CA ALA A 374 -56.68 -9.69 27.17
C ALA A 374 -56.89 -8.26 27.68
N THR A 375 -55.82 -7.56 28.11
CA THR A 375 -55.91 -6.17 28.59
C THR A 375 -56.46 -5.22 27.53
N LEU A 376 -56.01 -5.34 26.27
CA LEU A 376 -56.49 -4.49 25.17
C LEU A 376 -57.99 -4.74 24.88
N ALA A 377 -58.46 -5.98 24.95
CA ALA A 377 -59.86 -6.31 24.79
C ALA A 377 -60.69 -5.75 25.94
N GLU A 378 -60.25 -5.88 27.20
CA GLU A 378 -60.92 -5.33 28.35
C GLU A 378 -61.05 -3.80 28.28
N ILE A 379 -60.00 -3.10 27.89
CA ILE A 379 -60.02 -1.64 27.70
C ILE A 379 -61.03 -1.26 26.61
N HIS A 380 -61.05 -2.00 25.51
CA HIS A 380 -62.03 -1.75 24.45
C HIS A 380 -63.45 -1.95 24.94
N ASP A 381 -63.75 -3.05 25.61
CA ASP A 381 -65.11 -3.35 26.13
C ASP A 381 -65.59 -2.29 27.14
N ALA A 382 -64.68 -1.80 28.02
CA ALA A 382 -64.97 -0.75 28.97
C ALA A 382 -65.25 0.61 28.33
N THR A 383 -64.68 0.90 27.12
CA THR A 383 -64.84 2.18 26.43
C THR A 383 -65.71 2.11 25.18
N ARG A 384 -66.30 0.97 24.92
CA ARG A 384 -67.07 0.68 23.71
C ARG A 384 -68.35 1.55 23.66
N LYS A 385 -68.56 2.12 22.47
CA LYS A 385 -69.80 2.86 22.16
C LYS A 385 -70.87 1.93 21.61
N GLU A 386 -72.10 2.32 21.65
CA GLU A 386 -73.21 1.59 21.04
C GLU A 386 -72.99 1.41 19.55
N GLY A 387 -73.07 0.19 19.04
CA GLY A 387 -72.77 -0.16 17.66
C GLY A 387 -71.27 -0.50 17.34
N SER A 388 -70.35 -0.34 18.27
CA SER A 388 -68.96 -0.78 18.03
C SER A 388 -68.83 -2.32 18.01
N PRO A 389 -67.87 -2.89 17.25
CA PRO A 389 -67.63 -4.34 17.22
C PRO A 389 -67.30 -4.92 18.60
N PHE A 390 -67.60 -6.21 18.80
CA PHE A 390 -67.22 -6.95 20.00
C PHE A 390 -65.87 -7.60 19.83
N MET A 391 -65.06 -7.67 20.89
CA MET A 391 -63.80 -8.40 20.86
C MET A 391 -63.92 -9.77 21.51
N GLU A 392 -63.44 -10.79 20.83
CA GLU A 392 -63.37 -12.16 21.34
C GLU A 392 -61.89 -12.58 21.39
N VAL A 393 -61.41 -12.93 22.61
CA VAL A 393 -60.01 -13.33 22.82
C VAL A 393 -59.94 -14.85 22.93
N ASP A 394 -59.13 -15.47 22.04
CA ASP A 394 -58.81 -16.90 22.04
C ASP A 394 -57.31 -17.07 22.22
N ALA A 395 -56.86 -16.96 23.46
CA ALA A 395 -55.47 -17.08 23.85
C ALA A 395 -55.37 -17.77 25.21
N PRO A 396 -54.27 -18.47 25.52
CA PRO A 396 -54.04 -18.95 26.88
C PRO A 396 -54.01 -17.79 27.87
N VAL A 397 -54.29 -18.05 29.13
CA VAL A 397 -54.26 -17.00 30.17
C VAL A 397 -52.88 -16.36 30.33
N GLU A 398 -51.81 -17.14 30.17
CA GLU A 398 -50.43 -16.74 30.25
C GLU A 398 -49.57 -17.66 29.34
N GLY A 399 -48.33 -17.28 29.06
CA GLY A 399 -47.34 -18.18 28.46
C GLY A 399 -46.90 -17.84 27.04
N LEU A 400 -47.39 -16.74 26.45
CA LEU A 400 -46.94 -16.28 25.14
C LEU A 400 -45.82 -15.22 25.29
N TYR A 401 -44.68 -15.69 25.78
CA TYR A 401 -43.56 -14.79 26.09
C TYR A 401 -42.72 -14.46 24.87
N VAL A 402 -42.52 -13.16 24.62
CA VAL A 402 -41.63 -12.63 23.59
C VAL A 402 -40.62 -11.66 24.22
N ARG A 403 -39.47 -11.52 23.64
CA ARG A 403 -38.48 -10.54 24.07
C ARG A 403 -38.62 -9.25 23.25
N GLY A 404 -39.04 -8.15 23.90
CA GLY A 404 -39.29 -6.92 23.14
C GLY A 404 -39.57 -5.70 23.99
N SER A 405 -39.96 -4.61 23.33
CA SER A 405 -40.46 -3.39 23.96
C SER A 405 -41.97 -3.48 24.09
N GLU A 406 -42.49 -3.57 25.34
CA GLU A 406 -43.92 -3.64 25.62
C GLU A 406 -44.68 -2.50 24.94
N THR A 407 -44.23 -1.25 25.11
CA THR A 407 -44.85 -0.06 24.50
C THR A 407 -44.99 -0.17 22.98
N ARG A 408 -43.98 -0.70 22.29
CA ARG A 408 -44.00 -0.83 20.84
C ARG A 408 -44.86 -2.00 20.37
N LEU A 409 -44.87 -3.10 21.10
CA LEU A 409 -45.78 -4.23 20.82
C LEU A 409 -47.24 -3.86 21.07
N VAL A 410 -47.54 -3.10 22.11
CA VAL A 410 -48.86 -2.50 22.34
C VAL A 410 -49.27 -1.59 21.17
N GLN A 411 -48.35 -0.77 20.65
CA GLN A 411 -48.60 0.09 19.49
C GLN A 411 -48.98 -0.72 18.24
N VAL A 412 -48.30 -1.84 17.97
CA VAL A 412 -48.63 -2.74 16.85
C VAL A 412 -50.06 -3.26 17.00
N LEU A 413 -50.38 -3.85 18.15
CA LEU A 413 -51.72 -4.41 18.38
C LEU A 413 -52.82 -3.34 18.32
N ARG A 414 -52.59 -2.16 18.91
CA ARG A 414 -53.53 -1.03 18.81
C ARG A 414 -53.78 -0.58 17.37
N ASN A 415 -52.76 -0.54 16.55
CA ASN A 415 -52.89 -0.20 15.12
C ASN A 415 -53.73 -1.24 14.37
N LEU A 416 -53.47 -2.53 14.60
CA LEU A 416 -54.22 -3.61 13.95
C LEU A 416 -55.68 -3.67 14.44
N ILE A 417 -55.90 -3.56 15.76
CA ILE A 417 -57.22 -3.52 16.36
C ILE A 417 -58.01 -2.28 15.88
N GLY A 418 -57.35 -1.10 15.81
CA GLY A 418 -57.96 0.11 15.31
C GLY A 418 -58.41 -0.02 13.83
N ASN A 419 -57.62 -0.69 13.01
CA ASN A 419 -58.03 -1.01 11.65
C ASN A 419 -59.20 -1.99 11.62
N ALA A 420 -59.17 -3.07 12.40
CA ALA A 420 -60.24 -4.04 12.48
C ALA A 420 -61.58 -3.38 12.93
N ILE A 421 -61.54 -2.46 13.89
CA ILE A 421 -62.72 -1.70 14.32
C ILE A 421 -63.25 -0.81 13.19
N SER A 422 -62.35 -0.14 12.47
CA SER A 422 -62.73 0.81 11.42
C SER A 422 -63.37 0.14 10.20
N PHE A 423 -62.92 -1.08 9.86
CA PHE A 423 -63.41 -1.79 8.67
C PHE A 423 -64.56 -2.77 8.97
N SER A 424 -64.82 -3.08 10.26
CA SER A 424 -65.90 -3.98 10.64
C SER A 424 -67.29 -3.29 10.62
N PRO A 425 -68.34 -4.01 10.18
CA PRO A 425 -69.72 -3.52 10.31
C PRO A 425 -70.10 -3.30 11.76
N SER A 426 -71.17 -2.49 11.98
CA SER A 426 -71.72 -2.27 13.31
C SER A 426 -72.18 -3.60 13.94
N GLY A 427 -71.73 -3.87 15.17
CA GLY A 427 -72.07 -5.10 15.88
C GLY A 427 -71.33 -6.36 15.46
N ALA A 428 -70.38 -6.26 14.55
CA ALA A 428 -69.50 -7.35 14.12
C ALA A 428 -68.57 -7.85 15.24
N LYS A 429 -67.85 -8.95 14.98
CA LYS A 429 -66.88 -9.50 15.93
C LYS A 429 -65.45 -9.31 15.38
N ILE A 430 -64.52 -8.99 16.29
CA ILE A 430 -63.09 -8.99 16.07
C ILE A 430 -62.49 -10.10 16.90
N TYR A 431 -61.72 -11.01 16.27
CA TYR A 431 -61.11 -12.14 16.97
C TYR A 431 -59.62 -11.83 17.19
N LEU A 432 -59.18 -11.91 18.43
CA LEU A 432 -57.80 -11.79 18.86
C LEU A 432 -57.31 -13.17 19.29
N ARG A 433 -56.40 -13.76 18.52
CA ARG A 433 -55.89 -15.09 18.86
C ARG A 433 -54.40 -15.08 19.11
N GLY A 434 -53.98 -15.91 20.07
CA GLY A 434 -52.57 -16.11 20.39
C GLY A 434 -52.25 -17.59 20.55
N ARG A 435 -51.22 -18.04 19.86
CA ARG A 435 -50.76 -19.44 19.90
C ARG A 435 -49.26 -19.55 19.82
N GLU A 436 -48.70 -20.60 20.43
CA GLU A 436 -47.30 -21.00 20.19
C GLU A 436 -47.25 -22.03 19.06
N THR A 437 -46.44 -21.79 18.05
CA THR A 437 -46.28 -22.65 16.89
C THR A 437 -44.82 -22.74 16.50
N GLY A 438 -44.19 -23.93 16.67
CA GLY A 438 -42.82 -24.18 16.20
C GLY A 438 -41.74 -23.23 16.75
N GLY A 439 -41.85 -22.83 18.04
CA GLY A 439 -40.87 -21.90 18.65
C GLY A 439 -41.16 -20.42 18.34
N LEU A 440 -42.26 -20.13 17.66
CA LEU A 440 -42.71 -18.77 17.38
C LEU A 440 -44.01 -18.52 18.15
N ILE A 441 -44.23 -17.31 18.58
CA ILE A 441 -45.52 -16.80 19.09
C ILE A 441 -46.25 -16.19 17.90
N GLU A 442 -47.39 -16.80 17.53
CA GLU A 442 -48.27 -16.33 16.47
C GLU A 442 -49.46 -15.61 17.12
N LEU A 443 -49.64 -14.33 16.71
CA LEU A 443 -50.79 -13.52 17.12
C LEU A 443 -51.59 -13.20 15.86
N THR A 444 -52.91 -13.31 15.94
CA THR A 444 -53.81 -12.93 14.85
C THR A 444 -54.85 -11.92 15.31
N VAL A 445 -55.11 -10.95 14.43
CA VAL A 445 -56.23 -10.01 14.57
C VAL A 445 -57.09 -10.23 13.32
N GLU A 446 -58.35 -10.66 13.55
CA GLU A 446 -59.29 -10.97 12.46
C GLU A 446 -60.52 -10.07 12.57
N ASP A 447 -60.98 -9.55 11.43
CA ASP A 447 -62.18 -8.74 11.33
C ASP A 447 -63.25 -9.41 10.45
N GLU A 448 -64.46 -8.83 10.45
CA GLU A 448 -65.59 -9.19 9.60
C GLU A 448 -65.88 -8.09 8.56
N GLY A 449 -64.83 -7.37 8.16
CA GLY A 449 -64.90 -6.32 7.15
C GLY A 449 -64.94 -6.84 5.70
N PRO A 450 -64.82 -5.95 4.74
CA PRO A 450 -64.84 -6.32 3.31
C PRO A 450 -63.62 -7.07 2.84
N GLY A 451 -62.59 -7.26 3.72
CA GLY A 451 -61.30 -7.85 3.36
C GLY A 451 -60.37 -6.86 2.63
N ILE A 452 -59.32 -7.38 2.10
CA ILE A 452 -58.25 -6.63 1.41
C ILE A 452 -58.36 -6.91 -0.09
N PRO A 453 -58.29 -5.91 -0.98
CA PRO A 453 -58.36 -6.12 -2.43
C PRO A 453 -57.30 -7.11 -2.93
N ASP A 454 -57.66 -7.91 -3.92
CA ASP A 454 -56.76 -8.91 -4.50
C ASP A 454 -55.48 -8.24 -5.06
N GLY A 455 -54.32 -8.86 -4.79
CA GLY A 455 -53.00 -8.35 -5.18
C GLY A 455 -52.44 -7.20 -4.34
N LYS A 456 -53.15 -6.80 -3.27
CA LYS A 456 -52.72 -5.69 -2.38
C LYS A 456 -52.26 -6.15 -0.98
N LEU A 457 -52.27 -7.44 -0.69
CA LEU A 457 -51.92 -8.00 0.62
C LEU A 457 -50.56 -7.59 1.17
N ASP A 458 -49.57 -7.38 0.30
CA ASP A 458 -48.25 -6.88 0.68
C ASP A 458 -48.20 -5.34 0.67
N SER A 459 -48.87 -4.69 -0.29
CA SER A 459 -48.84 -3.24 -0.47
C SER A 459 -49.54 -2.46 0.64
N ILE A 460 -50.45 -3.07 1.40
CA ILE A 460 -51.08 -2.41 2.55
C ILE A 460 -50.12 -2.02 3.65
N PHE A 461 -48.92 -2.61 3.68
CA PHE A 461 -47.83 -2.27 4.60
C PHE A 461 -46.90 -1.17 4.06
N ASP A 462 -47.12 -0.70 2.82
CA ASP A 462 -46.37 0.42 2.28
C ASP A 462 -46.80 1.72 2.98
N ARG A 463 -45.87 2.64 3.10
CA ARG A 463 -46.11 3.94 3.74
C ARG A 463 -47.18 4.72 2.98
N PHE A 464 -48.12 5.35 3.71
CA PHE A 464 -49.21 6.16 3.14
C PHE A 464 -50.19 5.42 2.23
N TYR A 465 -50.14 4.08 2.21
CA TYR A 465 -51.13 3.30 1.50
C TYR A 465 -52.48 3.45 2.21
N SER A 466 -53.49 3.91 1.47
CA SER A 466 -54.87 4.06 1.95
C SER A 466 -55.83 3.81 0.79
N GLU A 467 -56.52 2.68 0.78
CA GLU A 467 -57.55 2.37 -0.18
C GLU A 467 -58.83 2.07 0.65
N ARG A 468 -59.86 2.93 0.51
CA ARG A 468 -61.11 2.81 1.27
C ARG A 468 -62.35 2.94 0.39
N PRO A 469 -63.46 2.23 0.72
CA PRO A 469 -64.75 2.44 0.10
C PRO A 469 -65.22 3.89 0.31
N GLN A 470 -65.91 4.46 -0.69
CA GLN A 470 -66.41 5.84 -0.68
C GLN A 470 -67.46 6.13 0.44
N SER A 471 -67.90 5.11 1.17
CA SER A 471 -68.93 5.20 2.23
C SER A 471 -68.41 5.55 3.63
N GLU A 472 -67.11 5.52 3.85
CA GLU A 472 -66.51 5.89 5.14
C GLU A 472 -66.08 7.35 5.21
N GLN A 473 -66.16 7.93 6.42
CA GLN A 473 -65.73 9.31 6.67
C GLN A 473 -64.25 9.47 6.31
N PHE A 474 -63.99 10.19 5.24
CA PHE A 474 -62.61 10.57 4.81
C PHE A 474 -61.86 11.17 5.99
N GLY A 475 -60.67 10.67 6.34
CA GLY A 475 -59.75 11.40 7.18
C GLY A 475 -59.34 10.80 8.52
N SER A 476 -59.77 9.57 8.88
CA SER A 476 -59.47 9.04 10.23
C SER A 476 -58.08 8.40 10.41
N HIS A 477 -57.33 8.11 9.36
CA HIS A 477 -56.05 7.41 9.46
C HIS A 477 -54.99 8.01 8.54
N SER A 478 -53.71 7.97 8.98
CA SER A 478 -52.54 8.56 8.27
C SER A 478 -51.98 7.68 7.16
N GLY A 479 -52.35 6.39 7.08
CA GLY A 479 -51.71 5.40 6.22
C GLY A 479 -50.32 4.95 6.68
N LEU A 480 -49.86 5.38 7.85
CA LEU A 480 -48.57 5.01 8.43
C LEU A 480 -48.66 3.87 9.44
N GLY A 481 -49.82 3.59 10.02
CA GLY A 481 -49.96 2.64 11.11
C GLY A 481 -49.52 1.22 10.78
N LEU A 482 -49.87 0.69 9.59
CA LEU A 482 -49.45 -0.65 9.18
C LEU A 482 -47.96 -0.70 8.84
N SER A 483 -47.43 0.32 8.22
CA SER A 483 -45.98 0.39 7.90
C SER A 483 -45.14 0.50 9.18
N ILE A 484 -45.58 1.26 10.16
CA ILE A 484 -44.94 1.33 11.48
C ILE A 484 -45.04 -0.02 12.21
N SER A 485 -46.21 -0.69 12.12
CA SER A 485 -46.35 -2.03 12.69
C SER A 485 -45.40 -3.03 12.11
N ARG A 486 -45.19 -3.02 10.79
CA ARG A 486 -44.20 -3.86 10.09
C ARG A 486 -42.77 -3.56 10.57
N GLN A 487 -42.38 -2.31 10.66
CA GLN A 487 -41.05 -1.91 11.16
C GLN A 487 -40.80 -2.37 12.61
N ILE A 488 -41.81 -2.23 13.47
CA ILE A 488 -41.71 -2.69 14.87
C ILE A 488 -41.54 -4.21 14.92
N VAL A 489 -42.37 -4.96 14.20
CA VAL A 489 -42.34 -6.43 14.20
C VAL A 489 -41.00 -6.94 13.61
N GLU A 490 -40.51 -6.36 12.53
CA GLU A 490 -39.21 -6.70 11.92
C GLU A 490 -38.05 -6.39 12.87
N ALA A 491 -38.08 -5.28 13.59
CA ALA A 491 -37.07 -4.94 14.61
C ALA A 491 -37.07 -5.95 15.79
N HIS A 492 -38.21 -6.59 16.07
CA HIS A 492 -38.31 -7.70 17.02
C HIS A 492 -38.02 -9.06 16.39
N GLN A 493 -37.37 -9.09 15.21
CA GLN A 493 -37.01 -10.32 14.46
C GLN A 493 -38.23 -11.17 14.08
N GLY A 494 -39.39 -10.54 14.02
CA GLY A 494 -40.64 -11.14 13.63
C GLY A 494 -41.04 -10.88 12.19
N ARG A 495 -42.21 -11.36 11.82
CA ARG A 495 -42.84 -11.12 10.53
C ARG A 495 -44.32 -10.79 10.72
N ILE A 496 -44.82 -9.81 9.98
CA ILE A 496 -46.23 -9.49 9.86
C ILE A 496 -46.69 -9.77 8.42
N SER A 497 -47.88 -10.35 8.30
CA SER A 497 -48.54 -10.62 7.01
C SER A 497 -50.04 -10.42 7.13
N ALA A 498 -50.71 -10.29 6.00
CA ALA A 498 -52.18 -10.17 5.94
C ALA A 498 -52.73 -11.18 4.93
N GLU A 499 -53.92 -11.65 5.19
CA GLU A 499 -54.68 -12.57 4.33
C GLU A 499 -56.17 -12.28 4.42
N ASN A 500 -56.95 -12.72 3.44
CA ASN A 500 -58.38 -12.62 3.46
C ASN A 500 -58.99 -13.85 4.14
N ARG A 501 -59.94 -13.64 5.05
CA ARG A 501 -60.79 -14.68 5.57
C ARG A 501 -61.83 -15.02 4.52
N ARG A 502 -62.03 -16.33 4.27
CA ARG A 502 -63.01 -16.82 3.30
C ARG A 502 -63.96 -17.81 3.96
N ASP A 503 -65.24 -17.81 3.53
CA ASP A 503 -66.21 -18.84 3.89
C ASP A 503 -66.01 -20.14 3.10
N GLU A 504 -66.84 -21.13 3.34
CA GLU A 504 -66.79 -22.42 2.67
C GLU A 504 -67.05 -22.32 1.14
N GLU A 505 -67.67 -21.22 0.69
CA GLU A 505 -67.96 -20.93 -0.71
C GLU A 505 -66.80 -20.10 -1.38
N GLY A 506 -65.75 -19.77 -0.63
CA GLY A 506 -64.58 -18.98 -1.08
C GLY A 506 -64.80 -17.49 -1.13
N LYS A 507 -65.91 -16.97 -0.65
CA LYS A 507 -66.24 -15.55 -0.56
C LYS A 507 -65.42 -14.90 0.58
N VAL A 508 -64.89 -13.73 0.36
CA VAL A 508 -64.18 -12.94 1.41
C VAL A 508 -65.20 -12.47 2.45
N ILE A 509 -64.93 -12.82 3.70
CA ILE A 509 -65.77 -12.48 4.88
C ILE A 509 -65.02 -11.62 5.92
N GLY A 510 -63.80 -11.15 5.61
CA GLY A 510 -62.99 -10.30 6.49
C GLY A 510 -61.52 -10.37 6.16
N ALA A 511 -60.73 -9.60 6.89
CA ALA A 511 -59.27 -9.67 6.84
C ALA A 511 -58.70 -10.36 8.09
N ARG A 512 -57.51 -10.90 7.96
CA ARG A 512 -56.71 -11.49 9.04
C ARG A 512 -55.30 -10.95 8.95
N PHE A 513 -54.81 -10.33 10.00
CA PHE A 513 -53.42 -9.93 10.18
C PHE A 513 -52.72 -10.94 11.07
N VAL A 514 -51.56 -11.43 10.65
CA VAL A 514 -50.77 -12.44 11.36
C VAL A 514 -49.42 -11.87 11.72
N ILE A 515 -49.11 -11.87 13.01
CA ILE A 515 -47.79 -11.48 13.55
C ILE A 515 -47.10 -12.76 14.05
N ARG A 516 -45.86 -12.97 13.66
CA ARG A 516 -45.03 -14.06 14.17
C ARG A 516 -43.78 -13.46 14.82
N LEU A 517 -43.57 -13.75 16.10
CA LEU A 517 -42.45 -13.28 16.90
C LEU A 517 -41.66 -14.47 17.45
N PRO A 518 -40.32 -14.38 17.59
CA PRO A 518 -39.56 -15.41 18.28
C PRO A 518 -40.03 -15.53 19.74
N LYS A 519 -40.25 -16.78 20.21
CA LYS A 519 -40.53 -17.05 21.63
C LYS A 519 -39.30 -16.62 22.45
N ALA A 520 -39.53 -15.95 23.56
CA ALA A 520 -38.48 -15.70 24.53
C ALA A 520 -37.93 -17.06 25.01
N GLY A 521 -36.67 -17.34 24.76
CA GLY A 521 -35.99 -18.47 25.38
C GLY A 521 -35.93 -18.29 26.89
N GLU A 522 -35.96 -19.40 27.61
CA GLU A 522 -35.76 -19.43 29.05
C GLU A 522 -34.44 -18.78 29.48
#